data_4f171c78b25a50bde4b58213e360846b
#
_entry.id   4f171c78b25a50bde4b58213e360846b
#
_cell.length_a   1.000
_cell.length_b   1.000
_cell.length_c   1.000
_cell.angle_alpha   90.00
_cell.angle_beta   90.00
_cell.angle_gamma   90.00
#
_symmetry.space_group_name_H-M   'P 1'
#
loop_
_entity.id
_entity.type
_entity.pdbx_description
1 polymer ?
#
loop_
_entity_poly.entity_id
_entity_poly.type
_entity_poly.pdbx_seq_one_letter_code
_entity_poly.pdbx_strand_id
1 'polypeptide(L)'
;RGGQCVRLLQGRFDAETVYGNDPGVILGRYRDLGARYVHVVDLDGARDGSQGNRAAIARLARAFADTAIQVGGGVRSRKVAAELLGLGVQRIVIGSVAVTQPAEARQWLEEFGPDRIVLAFDVRLDAGGTPRLTTHGWESQTEASLWDAVLTYQPHGAMHVLCTDVARDGALSGPNLALYTEAVRRFPKIQWQASGGVSCGADLVALAATGAAAVISGRALLENRIPAAELVPFLPNA
;
A
#
# COMPACT_ATOMS: atom_id res chain seq x y z
N ARG A 1 -4.93 12.86 -6.03
CA ARG A 1 -5.95 13.12 -7.02
C ARG A 1 -5.80 14.54 -7.57
N GLY A 2 -5.76 14.72 -8.88
CA GLY A 2 -5.60 16.05 -9.48
C GLY A 2 -4.38 16.84 -8.95
N GLY A 3 -3.31 16.17 -8.57
CA GLY A 3 -2.12 16.79 -7.98
C GLY A 3 -2.24 17.18 -6.50
N GLN A 4 -3.38 16.91 -5.87
CA GLN A 4 -3.64 17.20 -4.44
C GLN A 4 -3.50 15.95 -3.57
N CYS A 5 -3.19 16.14 -2.29
CA CYS A 5 -3.24 15.07 -1.29
C CYS A 5 -4.66 14.97 -0.73
N VAL A 6 -5.32 13.86 -1.05
CA VAL A 6 -6.71 13.61 -0.70
C VAL A 6 -6.88 12.24 -0.09
N ARG A 7 -8.03 12.01 0.53
CA ARG A 7 -8.48 10.71 0.97
C ARG A 7 -9.93 10.48 0.59
N LEU A 8 -10.21 9.26 0.18
CA LEU A 8 -11.56 8.78 -0.07
C LEU A 8 -12.07 8.02 1.16
N LEU A 9 -13.32 8.21 1.52
CA LEU A 9 -13.96 7.40 2.55
C LEU A 9 -14.32 6.02 1.95
N GLN A 10 -13.68 4.97 2.43
CA GLN A 10 -13.89 3.58 1.94
C GLN A 10 -13.78 3.46 0.41
N GLY A 11 -12.85 4.17 -0.22
CA GLY A 11 -12.65 4.15 -1.67
C GLY A 11 -13.67 4.94 -2.50
N ARG A 12 -14.63 5.61 -1.88
CA ARG A 12 -15.69 6.34 -2.57
C ARG A 12 -15.20 7.69 -3.10
N PHE A 13 -15.27 7.86 -4.41
CA PHE A 13 -14.83 9.08 -5.12
C PHE A 13 -15.74 10.29 -4.91
N ASP A 14 -16.96 10.07 -4.44
CA ASP A 14 -17.95 11.11 -4.06
C ASP A 14 -17.81 11.56 -2.60
N ALA A 15 -16.96 10.91 -1.82
CA ALA A 15 -16.70 11.20 -0.41
C ALA A 15 -15.21 11.49 -0.18
N GLU A 16 -14.73 12.59 -0.77
CA GLU A 16 -13.34 13.03 -0.73
C GLU A 16 -13.10 14.06 0.37
N THR A 17 -11.97 13.92 1.07
CA THR A 17 -11.42 14.94 1.97
C THR A 17 -10.07 15.40 1.43
N VAL A 18 -9.87 16.70 1.24
CA VAL A 18 -8.60 17.30 0.81
C VAL A 18 -7.78 17.67 2.04
N TYR A 19 -6.54 17.15 2.12
CA TYR A 19 -5.59 17.44 3.20
C TYR A 19 -4.50 18.45 2.80
N GLY A 20 -4.31 18.67 1.50
CA GLY A 20 -3.36 19.65 1.00
C GLY A 20 -3.32 19.72 -0.51
N ASN A 21 -3.02 20.91 -1.02
CA ASN A 21 -2.92 21.17 -2.46
C ASN A 21 -1.56 20.73 -3.06
N ASP A 22 -0.55 20.51 -2.21
CA ASP A 22 0.75 19.99 -2.63
C ASP A 22 1.14 18.77 -1.80
N PRO A 23 1.17 17.57 -2.38
CA PRO A 23 1.59 16.36 -1.69
C PRO A 23 3.07 16.41 -1.24
N GLY A 24 3.90 17.29 -1.84
CA GLY A 24 5.28 17.50 -1.42
C GLY A 24 5.38 18.05 0.00
N VAL A 25 4.48 18.94 0.40
CA VAL A 25 4.42 19.47 1.77
C VAL A 25 4.12 18.35 2.77
N ILE A 26 3.18 17.45 2.44
CA ILE A 26 2.82 16.33 3.30
C ILE A 26 3.99 15.33 3.40
N LEU A 27 4.60 14.98 2.27
CA LEU A 27 5.74 14.06 2.23
C LEU A 27 6.93 14.64 3.00
N GLY A 28 7.21 15.95 2.84
CA GLY A 28 8.27 16.65 3.58
C GLY A 28 8.08 16.53 5.09
N ARG A 29 6.85 16.73 5.59
CA ARG A 29 6.54 16.53 7.01
C ARG A 29 6.83 15.11 7.48
N TYR A 30 6.49 14.08 6.69
CA TYR A 30 6.77 12.69 7.06
C TYR A 30 8.26 12.38 7.03
N ARG A 31 9.02 12.88 6.03
CA ARG A 31 10.47 12.78 5.98
C ARG A 31 11.13 13.43 7.20
N ASP A 32 10.68 14.63 7.57
CA ASP A 32 11.23 15.37 8.71
C ASP A 32 10.92 14.69 10.05
N LEU A 33 9.85 13.88 10.10
CA LEU A 33 9.58 12.95 11.21
C LEU A 33 10.46 11.69 11.19
N GLY A 34 11.22 11.46 10.11
CA GLY A 34 12.12 10.31 9.96
C GLY A 34 11.60 9.19 9.05
N ALA A 35 10.46 9.37 8.37
CA ALA A 35 9.96 8.36 7.43
C ALA A 35 10.95 8.11 6.30
N ARG A 36 11.33 6.84 6.10
CA ARG A 36 12.20 6.38 5.00
C ARG A 36 11.42 5.81 3.82
N TYR A 37 10.17 5.43 4.05
CA TYR A 37 9.28 4.87 3.05
C TYR A 37 7.97 5.64 3.04
N VAL A 38 7.52 6.04 1.86
CA VAL A 38 6.22 6.69 1.67
C VAL A 38 5.43 5.94 0.60
N HIS A 39 4.19 5.61 0.93
CA HIS A 39 3.24 5.00 -0.01
C HIS A 39 2.38 6.09 -0.65
N VAL A 40 2.42 6.17 -1.97
CA VAL A 40 1.64 7.11 -2.78
C VAL A 40 0.63 6.32 -3.60
N VAL A 41 -0.64 6.71 -3.54
CA VAL A 41 -1.69 6.14 -4.37
C VAL A 41 -2.17 7.17 -5.38
N ASP A 42 -1.99 6.89 -6.67
CA ASP A 42 -2.59 7.66 -7.75
C ASP A 42 -4.07 7.27 -7.89
N LEU A 43 -4.95 8.04 -7.26
CA LEU A 43 -6.38 7.74 -7.23
C LEU A 43 -7.05 7.95 -8.59
N ASP A 44 -6.59 8.89 -9.40
CA ASP A 44 -7.11 9.06 -10.76
C ASP A 44 -6.68 7.89 -11.64
N GLY A 45 -5.41 7.49 -11.57
CA GLY A 45 -4.92 6.28 -12.21
C GLY A 45 -5.66 5.01 -11.75
N ALA A 46 -5.96 4.89 -10.46
CA ALA A 46 -6.72 3.76 -9.93
C ALA A 46 -8.13 3.68 -10.51
N ARG A 47 -8.80 4.84 -10.65
CA ARG A 47 -10.17 4.93 -11.17
C ARG A 47 -10.24 4.58 -12.67
N ASP A 48 -9.50 5.28 -13.49
CA ASP A 48 -9.67 5.26 -14.94
C ASP A 48 -8.41 4.91 -15.74
N GLY A 49 -7.27 4.71 -15.06
CA GLY A 49 -5.97 4.44 -15.69
C GLY A 49 -5.29 5.69 -16.24
N SER A 50 -5.81 6.88 -15.91
CA SER A 50 -5.20 8.14 -16.36
C SER A 50 -3.78 8.31 -15.80
N GLN A 51 -2.97 9.10 -16.49
CA GLN A 51 -1.60 9.38 -16.09
C GLN A 51 -1.43 10.85 -15.65
N GLY A 52 -2.51 11.49 -15.26
CA GLY A 52 -2.55 12.93 -14.95
C GLY A 52 -1.65 13.33 -13.78
N ASN A 53 -1.44 12.43 -12.80
CA ASN A 53 -0.59 12.70 -11.63
C ASN A 53 0.89 12.34 -11.85
N ARG A 54 1.29 11.86 -13.03
CA ARG A 54 2.67 11.45 -13.31
C ARG A 54 3.70 12.55 -13.07
N ALA A 55 3.38 13.79 -13.46
CA ALA A 55 4.26 14.94 -13.23
C ALA A 55 4.45 15.24 -11.73
N ALA A 56 3.39 15.09 -10.93
CA ALA A 56 3.46 15.23 -9.48
C ALA A 56 4.32 14.12 -8.86
N ILE A 57 4.12 12.87 -9.26
CA ILE A 57 4.92 11.72 -8.79
C ILE A 57 6.40 11.92 -9.14
N ALA A 58 6.72 12.34 -10.38
CA ALA A 58 8.09 12.61 -10.79
C ALA A 58 8.74 13.73 -9.97
N ARG A 59 7.99 14.79 -9.65
CA ARG A 59 8.46 15.87 -8.78
C ARG A 59 8.76 15.37 -7.37
N LEU A 60 7.88 14.54 -6.80
CA LEU A 60 8.11 13.94 -5.49
C LEU A 60 9.35 13.06 -5.47
N ALA A 61 9.51 12.15 -6.44
CA ALA A 61 10.66 11.25 -6.53
C ALA A 61 12.00 12.00 -6.63
N ARG A 62 12.03 13.13 -7.34
CA ARG A 62 13.24 13.95 -7.45
C ARG A 62 13.51 14.79 -6.21
N ALA A 63 12.46 15.39 -5.63
CA ALA A 63 12.61 16.28 -4.48
C ALA A 63 12.95 15.52 -3.18
N PHE A 64 12.61 14.24 -3.09
CA PHE A 64 12.79 13.40 -1.91
C PHE A 64 13.59 12.13 -2.26
N ALA A 65 14.76 12.31 -2.88
CA ALA A 65 15.61 11.21 -3.32
C ALA A 65 16.16 10.34 -2.16
N ASP A 66 16.16 10.86 -0.94
CA ASP A 66 16.52 10.18 0.30
C ASP A 66 15.36 9.38 0.92
N THR A 67 14.17 9.49 0.36
CA THR A 67 12.97 8.79 0.82
C THR A 67 12.51 7.79 -0.25
N ALA A 68 12.41 6.52 0.12
CA ALA A 68 11.91 5.49 -0.78
C ALA A 68 10.40 5.65 -1.02
N ILE A 69 10.03 5.99 -2.25
CA ILE A 69 8.62 6.14 -2.65
C ILE A 69 8.15 4.86 -3.32
N GLN A 70 7.07 4.26 -2.81
CA GLN A 70 6.33 3.23 -3.52
C GLN A 70 5.02 3.81 -4.06
N VAL A 71 4.70 3.51 -5.31
CA VAL A 71 3.53 4.07 -6.00
C VAL A 71 2.58 2.97 -6.43
N GLY A 72 1.31 3.12 -6.05
CA GLY A 72 0.18 2.32 -6.52
C GLY A 72 -0.87 3.18 -7.21
N GLY A 73 -1.87 2.51 -7.80
CA GLY A 73 -2.94 3.17 -8.54
C GLY A 73 -2.65 3.30 -10.03
N GLY A 74 -3.46 2.63 -10.87
CA GLY A 74 -3.38 2.71 -12.32
C GLY A 74 -2.18 2.02 -13.00
N VAL A 75 -1.39 1.24 -12.27
CA VAL A 75 -0.30 0.44 -12.86
C VAL A 75 -0.89 -0.79 -13.53
N ARG A 76 -1.36 -0.63 -14.77
CA ARG A 76 -2.10 -1.66 -15.53
C ARG A 76 -1.33 -2.23 -16.70
N SER A 77 -0.08 -1.80 -16.94
CA SER A 77 0.76 -2.31 -18.01
C SER A 77 2.23 -2.23 -17.63
N ARG A 78 3.04 -3.13 -18.23
CA ARG A 78 4.49 -3.15 -18.12
C ARG A 78 5.11 -1.77 -18.47
N LYS A 79 4.57 -1.09 -19.50
CA LYS A 79 5.04 0.22 -19.90
C LYS A 79 4.89 1.24 -18.76
N VAL A 80 3.73 1.31 -18.13
CA VAL A 80 3.48 2.22 -16.99
C VAL A 80 4.40 1.89 -15.81
N ALA A 81 4.60 0.60 -15.52
CA ALA A 81 5.52 0.14 -14.49
C ALA A 81 6.95 0.62 -14.76
N ALA A 82 7.48 0.36 -15.95
CA ALA A 82 8.84 0.77 -16.36
C ALA A 82 9.02 2.30 -16.31
N GLU A 83 8.02 3.06 -16.75
CA GLU A 83 8.06 4.51 -16.74
C GLU A 83 8.10 5.07 -15.32
N LEU A 84 7.28 4.56 -14.38
CA LEU A 84 7.31 4.97 -12.97
C LEU A 84 8.67 4.67 -12.33
N LEU A 85 9.21 3.48 -12.55
CA LEU A 85 10.55 3.11 -12.07
C LEU A 85 11.63 4.04 -12.65
N GLY A 86 11.50 4.42 -13.93
CA GLY A 86 12.39 5.38 -14.61
C GLY A 86 12.32 6.80 -14.06
N LEU A 87 11.22 7.17 -13.39
CA LEU A 87 11.08 8.47 -12.69
C LEU A 87 11.79 8.52 -11.34
N GLY A 88 12.36 7.40 -10.86
CA GLY A 88 13.01 7.29 -9.56
C GLY A 88 12.12 6.73 -8.45
N VAL A 89 10.92 6.23 -8.79
CA VAL A 89 10.08 5.49 -7.85
C VAL A 89 10.79 4.20 -7.43
N GLN A 90 10.87 3.95 -6.14
CA GLN A 90 11.59 2.79 -5.60
C GLN A 90 10.83 1.49 -5.83
N ARG A 91 9.52 1.48 -5.61
CA ARG A 91 8.66 0.31 -5.79
C ARG A 91 7.37 0.69 -6.50
N ILE A 92 6.86 -0.22 -7.31
CA ILE A 92 5.51 -0.15 -7.86
C ILE A 92 4.60 -1.15 -7.15
N VAL A 93 3.38 -0.72 -6.88
CA VAL A 93 2.36 -1.52 -6.20
C VAL A 93 1.34 -1.95 -7.24
N ILE A 94 1.21 -3.26 -7.44
CA ILE A 94 0.31 -3.87 -8.41
C ILE A 94 -0.77 -4.66 -7.69
N GLY A 95 -2.02 -4.25 -7.84
CA GLY A 95 -3.19 -4.94 -7.27
C GLY A 95 -3.97 -5.67 -8.34
N SER A 96 -4.70 -4.95 -9.17
CA SER A 96 -5.59 -5.56 -10.17
C SER A 96 -4.87 -6.53 -11.12
N VAL A 97 -3.70 -6.18 -11.62
CA VAL A 97 -2.90 -7.06 -12.49
C VAL A 97 -2.50 -8.32 -11.75
N ALA A 98 -2.11 -8.23 -10.48
CA ALA A 98 -1.76 -9.39 -9.68
C ALA A 98 -2.96 -10.35 -9.46
N VAL A 99 -4.19 -9.86 -9.49
CA VAL A 99 -5.37 -10.71 -9.32
C VAL A 99 -5.90 -11.22 -10.66
N THR A 100 -5.98 -10.35 -11.68
CA THR A 100 -6.66 -10.68 -12.95
C THR A 100 -5.72 -11.23 -14.01
N GLN A 101 -4.42 -10.95 -13.93
CA GLN A 101 -3.40 -11.33 -14.93
C GLN A 101 -2.14 -11.88 -14.24
N PRO A 102 -2.23 -13.00 -13.48
CA PRO A 102 -1.12 -13.49 -12.67
C PRO A 102 0.11 -13.88 -13.49
N ALA A 103 -0.06 -14.33 -14.73
CA ALA A 103 1.06 -14.64 -15.61
C ALA A 103 1.88 -13.38 -15.94
N GLU A 104 1.23 -12.28 -16.23
CA GLU A 104 1.89 -11.00 -16.51
C GLU A 104 2.57 -10.44 -15.26
N ALA A 105 1.91 -10.48 -14.10
CA ALA A 105 2.50 -10.03 -12.84
C ALA A 105 3.77 -10.83 -12.46
N ARG A 106 3.81 -12.14 -12.74
CA ARG A 106 5.03 -12.97 -12.56
C ARG A 106 6.17 -12.51 -13.47
N GLN A 107 5.88 -12.22 -14.75
CA GLN A 107 6.89 -11.68 -15.67
C GLN A 107 7.46 -10.33 -15.16
N TRP A 108 6.64 -9.48 -14.55
CA TRP A 108 7.13 -8.23 -13.96
C TRP A 108 8.00 -8.47 -12.73
N LEU A 109 7.70 -9.47 -11.91
CA LEU A 109 8.58 -9.87 -10.80
C LEU A 109 9.96 -10.32 -11.31
N GLU A 110 10.00 -11.11 -12.38
CA GLU A 110 11.24 -11.60 -13.00
C GLU A 110 12.02 -10.44 -13.65
N GLU A 111 11.34 -9.53 -14.34
CA GLU A 111 11.97 -8.45 -15.08
C GLU A 111 12.48 -7.30 -14.20
N PHE A 112 11.61 -6.81 -13.30
CA PHE A 112 11.95 -5.64 -12.47
C PHE A 112 12.61 -6.04 -11.15
N GLY A 113 12.51 -7.30 -10.78
CA GLY A 113 13.02 -7.85 -9.53
C GLY A 113 12.05 -7.71 -8.35
N PRO A 114 12.17 -8.63 -7.38
CA PRO A 114 11.26 -8.73 -6.24
C PRO A 114 11.30 -7.51 -5.32
N ASP A 115 12.41 -6.79 -5.26
CA ASP A 115 12.55 -5.57 -4.46
C ASP A 115 11.77 -4.37 -5.03
N ARG A 116 11.42 -4.41 -6.32
CA ARG A 116 10.77 -3.32 -7.02
C ARG A 116 9.26 -3.50 -7.17
N ILE A 117 8.75 -4.71 -6.92
CA ILE A 117 7.32 -5.05 -7.03
C ILE A 117 6.74 -5.31 -5.65
N VAL A 118 5.62 -4.65 -5.37
CA VAL A 118 4.76 -4.93 -4.22
C VAL A 118 3.45 -5.49 -4.76
N LEU A 119 3.13 -6.73 -4.41
CA LEU A 119 1.82 -7.31 -4.72
C LEU A 119 0.80 -6.77 -3.72
N ALA A 120 -0.26 -6.13 -4.19
CA ALA A 120 -1.30 -5.59 -3.33
C ALA A 120 -2.56 -6.45 -3.38
N PHE A 121 -2.99 -6.91 -2.21
CA PHE A 121 -4.18 -7.70 -2.05
C PHE A 121 -5.12 -7.04 -1.04
N ASP A 122 -6.24 -6.57 -1.54
CA ASP A 122 -7.32 -6.04 -0.72
C ASP A 122 -8.25 -7.20 -0.35
N VAL A 123 -8.51 -7.39 0.93
CA VAL A 123 -9.24 -8.57 1.41
C VAL A 123 -10.44 -8.19 2.27
N ARG A 124 -11.44 -9.07 2.24
CA ARG A 124 -12.55 -9.10 3.19
C ARG A 124 -12.67 -10.51 3.75
N LEU A 125 -12.85 -10.63 5.06
CA LEU A 125 -13.05 -11.94 5.67
C LEU A 125 -14.44 -12.47 5.32
N ASP A 126 -14.50 -13.73 4.87
CA ASP A 126 -15.78 -14.43 4.71
C ASP A 126 -16.33 -14.90 6.07
N ALA A 127 -17.50 -15.53 6.07
CA ALA A 127 -18.14 -16.01 7.29
C ALA A 127 -17.31 -17.06 8.06
N GLY A 128 -16.40 -17.76 7.37
CA GLY A 128 -15.45 -18.70 7.97
C GLY A 128 -14.14 -18.06 8.41
N GLY A 129 -13.98 -16.72 8.28
CA GLY A 129 -12.77 -16.00 8.64
C GLY A 129 -11.65 -16.10 7.58
N THR A 130 -11.92 -16.63 6.38
CA THR A 130 -10.95 -16.70 5.30
C THR A 130 -10.82 -15.33 4.61
N PRO A 131 -9.62 -14.77 4.44
CA PRO A 131 -9.43 -13.51 3.72
C PRO A 131 -9.58 -13.74 2.22
N ARG A 132 -10.73 -13.33 1.66
CA ARG A 132 -11.05 -13.38 0.25
C ARG A 132 -10.61 -12.11 -0.44
N LEU A 133 -10.04 -12.23 -1.63
CA LEU A 133 -9.64 -11.08 -2.43
C LEU A 133 -10.85 -10.28 -2.89
N THR A 134 -10.71 -8.96 -2.89
CA THR A 134 -11.68 -8.05 -3.50
C THR A 134 -11.13 -7.46 -4.79
N THR A 135 -12.00 -7.10 -5.70
CA THR A 135 -11.68 -6.50 -7.00
C THR A 135 -12.61 -5.31 -7.28
N HIS A 136 -12.35 -4.59 -8.39
CA HIS A 136 -13.18 -3.47 -8.86
C HIS A 136 -13.40 -2.38 -7.80
N GLY A 137 -12.32 -1.95 -7.12
CA GLY A 137 -12.45 -0.91 -6.09
C GLY A 137 -13.23 -1.37 -4.86
N TRP A 138 -13.10 -2.68 -4.52
CA TRP A 138 -13.71 -3.35 -3.36
C TRP A 138 -15.20 -3.72 -3.50
N GLU A 139 -15.76 -3.54 -4.69
CA GLU A 139 -17.18 -3.82 -4.96
C GLU A 139 -17.50 -5.32 -5.07
N SER A 140 -16.52 -6.12 -5.51
CA SER A 140 -16.70 -7.54 -5.74
C SER A 140 -15.72 -8.36 -4.90
N GLN A 141 -16.23 -9.39 -4.22
CA GLN A 141 -15.43 -10.41 -3.54
C GLN A 141 -15.25 -11.61 -4.47
N THR A 142 -14.04 -12.17 -4.51
CA THR A 142 -13.72 -13.34 -5.32
C THR A 142 -13.71 -14.60 -4.45
N GLU A 143 -13.74 -15.78 -5.11
CA GLU A 143 -13.53 -17.07 -4.44
C GLU A 143 -12.06 -17.31 -4.02
N ALA A 144 -11.13 -16.58 -4.62
CA ALA A 144 -9.70 -16.72 -4.32
C ALA A 144 -9.38 -16.17 -2.94
N SER A 145 -8.62 -16.91 -2.15
CA SER A 145 -8.12 -16.44 -0.86
C SER A 145 -6.79 -15.69 -1.03
N LEU A 146 -6.46 -14.85 -0.04
CA LEU A 146 -5.14 -14.24 0.10
C LEU A 146 -4.03 -15.31 0.04
N TRP A 147 -4.29 -16.46 0.67
CA TRP A 147 -3.31 -17.54 0.78
C TRP A 147 -2.98 -18.14 -0.59
N ASP A 148 -4.00 -18.40 -1.40
CA ASP A 148 -3.85 -18.93 -2.77
C ASP A 148 -3.12 -17.92 -3.67
N ALA A 149 -3.44 -16.63 -3.52
CA ALA A 149 -2.76 -15.60 -4.26
C ALA A 149 -1.26 -15.53 -3.94
N VAL A 150 -0.90 -15.56 -2.66
CA VAL A 150 0.52 -15.54 -2.25
C VAL A 150 1.25 -16.79 -2.73
N LEU A 151 0.64 -17.98 -2.64
CA LEU A 151 1.20 -19.22 -3.15
C LEU A 151 1.48 -19.17 -4.65
N THR A 152 0.66 -18.44 -5.42
CA THR A 152 0.87 -18.25 -6.87
C THR A 152 2.18 -17.51 -7.18
N TYR A 153 2.62 -16.60 -6.30
CA TYR A 153 3.78 -15.75 -6.53
C TYR A 153 5.04 -16.17 -5.76
N GLN A 154 4.90 -16.92 -4.69
CA GLN A 154 6.03 -17.35 -3.86
C GLN A 154 7.13 -18.08 -4.66
N PRO A 155 6.82 -19.01 -5.61
CA PRO A 155 7.85 -19.68 -6.43
C PRO A 155 8.58 -18.74 -7.39
N HIS A 156 8.00 -17.56 -7.67
CA HIS A 156 8.55 -16.54 -8.56
C HIS A 156 9.29 -15.42 -7.82
N GLY A 157 9.66 -15.66 -6.54
CA GLY A 157 10.46 -14.75 -5.76
C GLY A 157 9.70 -13.56 -5.18
N ALA A 158 8.37 -13.60 -5.08
CA ALA A 158 7.61 -12.55 -4.42
C ALA A 158 8.18 -12.24 -3.02
N MET A 159 8.52 -10.98 -2.78
CA MET A 159 9.12 -10.53 -1.53
C MET A 159 8.17 -9.61 -0.75
N HIS A 160 7.55 -8.66 -1.40
CA HIS A 160 6.72 -7.64 -0.76
C HIS A 160 5.24 -7.88 -1.06
N VAL A 161 4.43 -7.99 -0.01
CA VAL A 161 2.96 -8.05 -0.11
C VAL A 161 2.33 -6.99 0.77
N LEU A 162 1.56 -6.09 0.16
CA LEU A 162 0.67 -5.17 0.82
C LEU A 162 -0.69 -5.85 0.96
N CYS A 163 -1.18 -5.99 2.17
CA CYS A 163 -2.49 -6.53 2.44
C CYS A 163 -3.37 -5.48 3.13
N THR A 164 -4.52 -5.17 2.55
CA THR A 164 -5.49 -4.24 3.13
C THR A 164 -6.73 -4.99 3.61
N ASP A 165 -7.04 -4.90 4.90
CA ASP A 165 -8.38 -5.27 5.38
C ASP A 165 -9.37 -4.15 5.03
N VAL A 166 -10.16 -4.37 3.97
CA VAL A 166 -11.08 -3.38 3.42
C VAL A 166 -12.16 -2.95 4.43
N ALA A 167 -12.59 -3.86 5.31
CA ALA A 167 -13.59 -3.54 6.32
C ALA A 167 -13.07 -2.54 7.37
N ARG A 168 -11.76 -2.44 7.52
CA ARG A 168 -11.10 -1.55 8.49
C ARG A 168 -10.48 -0.33 7.84
N ASP A 169 -10.28 -0.33 6.50
CA ASP A 169 -9.61 0.79 5.85
C ASP A 169 -10.36 2.10 6.09
N GLY A 170 -9.61 3.03 6.66
CA GLY A 170 -10.11 4.35 7.02
C GLY A 170 -11.11 4.44 8.15
N ALA A 171 -11.50 3.33 8.76
CA ALA A 171 -12.45 3.32 9.85
C ALA A 171 -11.87 3.78 11.19
N LEU A 172 -10.53 3.81 11.36
CA LEU A 172 -9.85 4.11 12.64
C LEU A 172 -10.34 3.19 13.78
N SER A 173 -10.62 1.93 13.46
CA SER A 173 -11.22 0.94 14.38
C SER A 173 -10.20 -0.08 14.89
N GLY A 174 -8.92 0.19 14.71
CA GLY A 174 -7.82 -0.74 14.98
C GLY A 174 -7.58 -1.72 13.82
N PRO A 175 -6.33 -2.21 13.64
CA PRO A 175 -5.95 -3.14 12.59
C PRO A 175 -6.43 -4.57 12.87
N ASN A 176 -6.41 -5.42 11.84
CA ASN A 176 -6.74 -6.83 11.96
C ASN A 176 -5.48 -7.65 12.35
N LEU A 177 -5.15 -7.66 13.62
CA LEU A 177 -3.94 -8.33 14.12
C LEU A 177 -3.93 -9.84 13.82
N ALA A 178 -5.09 -10.51 13.90
CA ALA A 178 -5.21 -11.94 13.64
C ALA A 178 -4.85 -12.27 12.18
N LEU A 179 -5.28 -11.43 11.22
CA LEU A 179 -4.95 -11.57 9.81
C LEU A 179 -3.42 -11.52 9.59
N TYR A 180 -2.74 -10.50 10.16
CA TYR A 180 -1.30 -10.33 9.95
C TYR A 180 -0.47 -11.35 10.70
N THR A 181 -0.87 -11.77 11.90
CA THR A 181 -0.22 -12.88 12.62
C THR A 181 -0.27 -14.16 11.79
N GLU A 182 -1.43 -14.48 11.22
CA GLU A 182 -1.59 -15.67 10.38
C GLU A 182 -0.82 -15.55 9.05
N ALA A 183 -0.80 -14.36 8.45
CA ALA A 183 -0.05 -14.10 7.21
C ALA A 183 1.47 -14.32 7.40
N VAL A 184 2.04 -13.76 8.46
CA VAL A 184 3.46 -13.92 8.81
C VAL A 184 3.77 -15.39 9.14
N ARG A 185 2.91 -16.05 9.91
CA ARG A 185 3.07 -17.46 10.26
C ARG A 185 3.08 -18.37 9.02
N ARG A 186 2.20 -18.14 8.05
CA ARG A 186 2.11 -18.93 6.81
C ARG A 186 3.25 -18.66 5.86
N PHE A 187 3.63 -17.38 5.73
CA PHE A 187 4.60 -16.92 4.75
C PHE A 187 5.69 -16.05 5.39
N PRO A 188 6.58 -16.65 6.22
CA PRO A 188 7.56 -15.89 7.02
C PRO A 188 8.65 -15.20 6.19
N LYS A 189 8.81 -15.56 4.90
CA LYS A 189 9.75 -14.91 3.98
C LYS A 189 9.18 -13.68 3.29
N ILE A 190 7.87 -13.49 3.36
CA ILE A 190 7.19 -12.33 2.77
C ILE A 190 7.33 -11.12 3.71
N GLN A 191 7.72 -10.00 3.14
CA GLN A 191 7.73 -8.70 3.81
C GLN A 191 6.31 -8.11 3.76
N TRP A 192 5.51 -8.44 4.78
CA TRP A 192 4.13 -8.01 4.85
C TRP A 192 4.02 -6.53 5.19
N GLN A 193 3.28 -5.78 4.39
CA GLN A 193 2.87 -4.41 4.66
C GLN A 193 1.41 -4.42 5.10
N ALA A 194 1.17 -4.18 6.39
CA ALA A 194 -0.17 -4.18 6.96
C ALA A 194 -0.87 -2.85 6.65
N SER A 195 -2.11 -2.91 6.17
CA SER A 195 -2.93 -1.76 5.80
C SER A 195 -4.37 -1.89 6.29
N GLY A 196 -4.94 -0.77 6.70
CA GLY A 196 -6.32 -0.67 7.19
C GLY A 196 -6.46 -0.66 8.70
N GLY A 197 -7.24 0.29 9.21
CA GLY A 197 -7.69 0.35 10.60
C GLY A 197 -6.82 1.13 11.58
N VAL A 198 -5.55 1.38 11.32
CA VAL A 198 -4.66 2.08 12.25
C VAL A 198 -5.27 3.40 12.73
N SER A 199 -5.32 3.59 14.04
CA SER A 199 -5.97 4.72 14.70
C SER A 199 -5.08 5.47 15.67
N CYS A 200 -4.09 4.81 16.29
CA CYS A 200 -3.20 5.37 17.32
C CYS A 200 -1.85 4.64 17.33
N GLY A 201 -0.90 5.11 18.15
CA GLY A 201 0.43 4.50 18.27
C GLY A 201 0.41 3.08 18.86
N ALA A 202 -0.55 2.76 19.74
CA ALA A 202 -0.69 1.41 20.27
C ALA A 202 -0.97 0.37 19.19
N ASP A 203 -1.66 0.75 18.11
CA ASP A 203 -1.89 -0.11 16.95
C ASP A 203 -0.58 -0.45 16.22
N LEU A 204 0.38 0.48 16.17
CA LEU A 204 1.70 0.25 15.57
C LEU A 204 2.49 -0.78 16.39
N VAL A 205 2.46 -0.66 17.72
CA VAL A 205 3.09 -1.63 18.64
C VAL A 205 2.48 -3.02 18.44
N ALA A 206 1.15 -3.09 18.40
CA ALA A 206 0.45 -4.36 18.21
C ALA A 206 0.73 -5.01 16.85
N LEU A 207 0.81 -4.21 15.76
CA LEU A 207 1.18 -4.70 14.42
C LEU A 207 2.64 -5.17 14.37
N ALA A 208 3.57 -4.45 14.98
CA ALA A 208 4.96 -4.88 15.06
C ALA A 208 5.08 -6.24 15.77
N ALA A 209 4.29 -6.49 16.81
CA ALA A 209 4.27 -7.76 17.52
C ALA A 209 3.75 -8.93 16.66
N THR A 210 3.02 -8.68 15.56
CA THR A 210 2.62 -9.73 14.60
C THR A 210 3.77 -10.22 13.74
N GLY A 211 4.87 -9.46 13.67
CA GLY A 211 5.98 -9.71 12.74
C GLY A 211 5.78 -9.08 11.35
N ALA A 212 4.76 -8.26 11.14
CA ALA A 212 4.61 -7.51 9.89
C ALA A 212 5.81 -6.59 9.68
N ALA A 213 6.34 -6.57 8.45
CA ALA A 213 7.56 -5.84 8.11
C ALA A 213 7.35 -4.32 8.00
N ALA A 214 6.12 -3.90 7.71
CA ALA A 214 5.76 -2.49 7.59
C ALA A 214 4.27 -2.27 7.86
N VAL A 215 3.94 -1.02 8.19
CA VAL A 215 2.56 -0.58 8.39
C VAL A 215 2.28 0.62 7.50
N ILE A 216 1.17 0.56 6.75
CA ILE A 216 0.67 1.70 5.99
C ILE A 216 -0.40 2.40 6.82
N SER A 217 -0.13 3.64 7.17
CA SER A 217 -1.07 4.50 7.88
C SER A 217 -1.31 5.77 7.07
N GLY A 218 -2.55 6.00 6.69
CA GLY A 218 -2.97 7.21 5.96
C GLY A 218 -3.69 8.18 6.90
N ARG A 219 -4.94 7.89 7.21
CA ARG A 219 -5.84 8.79 7.93
C ARG A 219 -5.31 9.20 9.32
N ALA A 220 -4.81 8.25 10.09
CA ALA A 220 -4.31 8.54 11.43
C ALA A 220 -3.12 9.53 11.41
N LEU A 221 -2.24 9.44 10.40
CA LEU A 221 -1.14 10.38 10.22
C LEU A 221 -1.61 11.72 9.66
N LEU A 222 -2.49 11.73 8.66
CA LEU A 222 -3.03 12.96 8.08
C LEU A 222 -3.83 13.77 9.09
N GLU A 223 -4.54 13.12 10.02
CA GLU A 223 -5.31 13.73 11.10
C GLU A 223 -4.50 13.96 12.39
N ASN A 224 -3.18 13.72 12.38
CA ASN A 224 -2.26 13.86 13.53
C ASN A 224 -2.71 13.07 14.78
N ARG A 225 -3.30 11.88 14.59
CA ARG A 225 -3.77 11.02 15.69
C ARG A 225 -2.65 10.22 16.37
N ILE A 226 -1.49 10.12 15.70
CA ILE A 226 -0.31 9.46 16.23
C ILE A 226 0.73 10.55 16.51
N PRO A 227 1.04 10.83 17.78
CA PRO A 227 2.09 11.76 18.15
C PRO A 227 3.45 11.35 17.58
N ALA A 228 4.28 12.32 17.20
CA ALA A 228 5.60 12.05 16.65
C ALA A 228 6.47 11.14 17.55
N ALA A 229 6.39 11.33 18.87
CA ALA A 229 7.12 10.49 19.84
C ALA A 229 6.72 9.01 19.78
N GLU A 230 5.48 8.69 19.41
CA GLU A 230 5.01 7.31 19.26
C GLU A 230 5.43 6.67 17.92
N LEU A 231 5.89 7.48 16.96
CA LEU A 231 6.43 7.00 15.68
C LEU A 231 7.91 6.62 15.80
N VAL A 232 8.67 7.28 16.66
CA VAL A 232 10.13 7.10 16.80
C VAL A 232 10.56 5.63 16.84
N PRO A 233 9.97 4.73 17.65
CA PRO A 233 10.39 3.33 17.73
C PRO A 233 10.28 2.53 16.41
N PHE A 234 9.53 3.04 15.43
CA PHE A 234 9.27 2.39 14.15
C PHE A 234 10.02 3.03 12.98
N LEU A 235 10.82 4.05 13.27
CA LEU A 235 11.61 4.75 12.26
C LEU A 235 13.03 4.16 12.19
N PRO A 236 13.64 4.04 11.00
CA PRO A 236 14.90 3.30 10.80
C PRO A 236 16.14 3.79 11.54
N ASN A 237 16.05 4.90 12.23
CA ASN A 237 17.17 5.48 13.02
C ASN A 237 16.84 5.64 14.51
N ALA A 238 15.85 4.91 15.01
CA ALA A 238 15.49 4.91 16.43
C ALA A 238 16.40 3.99 17.24
#